data_a9f50be6bcc907c2c131824554f72b6f
#
_entry.id   a9f50be6bcc907c2c131824554f72b6f
#
_cell.length_a   1.000
_cell.length_b   1.000
_cell.length_c   1.000
_cell.angle_alpha   90.00
_cell.angle_beta   90.00
_cell.angle_gamma   90.00
#
_symmetry.space_group_name_H-M   'P 1'
#
loop_
_entity.id
_entity.type
_entity.pdbx_description
1 polymer ?
#
loop_
_entity_poly.entity_id
_entity_poly.type
_entity_poly.pdbx_seq_one_letter_code
_entity_poly.pdbx_strand_id
1 'polypeptide(L)'
;MMKQTCKQILTMLAFVLPLLGMVWLAVVPVRAQSVVTLIVTNPLTGVGIYGMDPVSYFTEPEPLQGRADFEFIWQNVPWHFATAANRDIFKGAPDIYAPQFGGHGAMAMARGYVSDSNPSIYVVFKQRLYLFYSAANREAFVLAPDAAAIAAEANWAVLSKDLSIN
;
A
#
# COMPACT_ATOMS: atom_id res chain seq x y z
N MET A 1 -16.88 85.53 -4.89
CA MET A 1 -16.55 84.50 -5.88
C MET A 1 -15.52 83.55 -5.33
N MET A 2 -15.75 82.90 -4.18
CA MET A 2 -14.73 82.04 -3.52
C MET A 2 -15.36 80.99 -2.60
N LYS A 3 -16.41 80.33 -2.96
CA LYS A 3 -17.09 79.26 -2.25
C LYS A 3 -17.46 77.99 -3.02
N GLN A 4 -17.05 77.90 -4.33
CA GLN A 4 -17.41 76.75 -5.18
C GLN A 4 -16.23 75.75 -5.45
N THR A 5 -15.02 76.14 -5.15
CA THR A 5 -13.86 75.29 -5.45
C THR A 5 -13.51 74.23 -4.38
N CYS A 6 -14.12 74.32 -3.19
CA CYS A 6 -13.81 73.39 -2.12
C CYS A 6 -14.70 72.13 -2.06
N LYS A 7 -15.81 72.11 -2.85
CA LYS A 7 -16.73 70.96 -2.89
C LYS A 7 -16.36 69.92 -3.97
N GLN A 8 -15.58 70.27 -4.93
CA GLN A 8 -15.23 69.34 -6.02
C GLN A 8 -13.97 68.47 -5.71
N ILE A 9 -13.15 68.87 -4.75
CA ILE A 9 -11.95 68.10 -4.36
C ILE A 9 -12.28 66.98 -3.40
N LEU A 10 -13.40 67.08 -2.65
CA LEU A 10 -13.81 66.07 -1.67
C LEU A 10 -14.56 64.86 -2.26
N THR A 11 -15.04 65.03 -3.54
CA THR A 11 -15.80 63.97 -4.22
C THR A 11 -14.92 63.05 -5.09
N MET A 12 -13.67 63.43 -5.36
CA MET A 12 -12.75 62.58 -6.13
C MET A 12 -11.87 61.60 -5.28
N LEU A 13 -11.89 61.75 -3.96
CA LEU A 13 -11.11 60.87 -3.09
C LEU A 13 -11.88 59.63 -2.59
N ALA A 14 -13.18 59.51 -2.90
CA ALA A 14 -14.03 58.44 -2.42
C ALA A 14 -14.18 57.25 -3.40
N PHE A 15 -13.53 57.28 -4.56
CA PHE A 15 -13.71 56.24 -5.60
C PHE A 15 -12.47 55.38 -5.90
N VAL A 16 -11.40 55.47 -5.12
CA VAL A 16 -10.16 54.70 -5.40
C VAL A 16 -9.91 53.57 -4.39
N LEU A 17 -10.83 53.27 -3.50
CA LEU A 17 -10.63 52.26 -2.47
C LEU A 17 -11.72 51.17 -2.38
N PRO A 18 -11.98 50.44 -3.47
CA PRO A 18 -12.32 49.02 -3.27
C PRO A 18 -11.87 48.12 -4.45
N LEU A 19 -10.58 48.02 -4.71
CA LEU A 19 -10.07 47.06 -5.69
C LEU A 19 -8.85 46.29 -5.16
N LEU A 20 -8.69 46.20 -3.85
CA LEU A 20 -7.92 45.13 -3.23
C LEU A 20 -8.87 43.93 -3.02
N GLY A 21 -9.29 43.35 -4.16
CA GLY A 21 -9.94 42.05 -4.16
C GLY A 21 -9.02 41.06 -3.49
N MET A 22 -9.39 40.68 -2.29
CA MET A 22 -8.76 39.65 -1.50
C MET A 22 -8.89 38.32 -2.26
N VAL A 23 -7.89 37.99 -3.08
CA VAL A 23 -7.81 36.69 -3.74
C VAL A 23 -7.58 35.68 -2.62
N TRP A 24 -8.66 35.13 -2.12
CA TRP A 24 -8.61 33.93 -1.30
C TRP A 24 -8.14 32.80 -2.19
N LEU A 25 -6.84 32.54 -2.20
CA LEU A 25 -6.31 31.27 -2.69
C LEU A 25 -6.89 30.19 -1.78
N ALA A 26 -7.97 29.56 -2.23
CA ALA A 26 -8.49 28.36 -1.61
C ALA A 26 -7.38 27.30 -1.70
N VAL A 27 -6.62 27.12 -0.64
CA VAL A 27 -5.71 25.97 -0.48
C VAL A 27 -6.62 24.76 -0.39
N VAL A 28 -6.87 24.12 -1.53
CA VAL A 28 -7.54 22.82 -1.55
C VAL A 28 -6.56 21.83 -0.93
N PRO A 29 -6.89 21.21 0.23
CA PRO A 29 -6.02 20.20 0.80
C PRO A 29 -5.97 19.03 -0.20
N VAL A 30 -4.82 18.82 -0.82
CA VAL A 30 -4.53 17.62 -1.58
C VAL A 30 -4.49 16.48 -0.55
N ARG A 31 -5.59 15.74 -0.45
CA ARG A 31 -5.58 14.47 0.26
C ARG A 31 -4.77 13.50 -0.57
N ALA A 32 -3.59 13.15 -0.10
CA ALA A 32 -2.89 11.99 -0.58
C ALA A 32 -3.78 10.77 -0.26
N GLN A 33 -4.47 10.26 -1.27
CA GLN A 33 -5.11 8.95 -1.16
C GLN A 33 -3.98 7.93 -1.20
N SER A 34 -3.83 7.16 -0.13
CA SER A 34 -2.97 5.98 -0.16
C SER A 34 -3.57 5.01 -1.18
N VAL A 35 -2.89 4.84 -2.29
CA VAL A 35 -3.27 3.86 -3.30
C VAL A 35 -2.90 2.49 -2.74
N VAL A 36 -3.90 1.64 -2.53
CA VAL A 36 -3.66 0.26 -2.13
C VAL A 36 -3.33 -0.54 -3.38
N THR A 37 -2.16 -1.12 -3.42
CA THR A 37 -1.63 -1.88 -4.56
C THR A 37 -2.01 -3.35 -4.49
N LEU A 38 -1.95 -4.04 -5.64
CA LEU A 38 -2.25 -5.47 -5.73
C LEU A 38 -1.26 -6.33 -4.92
N ILE A 39 0.00 -5.91 -4.87
CA ILE A 39 1.06 -6.55 -4.08
C ILE A 39 1.55 -5.57 -3.01
N VAL A 40 1.68 -6.06 -1.79
CA VAL A 40 2.27 -5.31 -0.68
C VAL A 40 3.76 -5.10 -0.93
N THR A 41 4.17 -3.84 -0.94
CA THR A 41 5.56 -3.45 -1.17
C THR A 41 6.06 -2.52 -0.06
N ASN A 42 7.35 -2.41 0.06
CA ASN A 42 7.94 -1.35 0.87
C ASN A 42 7.63 0.01 0.21
N PRO A 43 7.00 0.96 0.90
CA PRO A 43 6.55 2.22 0.29
C PRO A 43 7.70 3.14 -0.15
N LEU A 44 8.92 2.91 0.34
CA LEU A 44 10.10 3.71 -0.03
C LEU A 44 10.88 3.11 -1.20
N THR A 45 10.90 1.78 -1.33
CA THR A 45 11.73 1.10 -2.33
C THR A 45 10.93 0.39 -3.41
N GLY A 46 9.63 0.17 -3.22
CA GLY A 46 8.78 -0.59 -4.12
C GLY A 46 9.02 -2.12 -4.09
N VAL A 47 9.93 -2.61 -3.25
CA VAL A 47 10.28 -4.04 -3.17
C VAL A 47 9.17 -4.84 -2.49
N GLY A 48 8.80 -5.97 -3.07
CA GLY A 48 7.74 -6.88 -2.59
C GLY A 48 8.00 -7.36 -1.16
N ILE A 49 6.93 -7.48 -0.39
CA ILE A 49 6.92 -7.91 1.03
C ILE A 49 8.10 -7.36 1.85
N TYR A 50 8.37 -6.05 1.71
CA TYR A 50 9.43 -5.33 2.43
C TYR A 50 10.83 -5.89 2.20
N GLY A 51 11.05 -6.59 1.07
CA GLY A 51 12.34 -7.18 0.70
C GLY A 51 12.68 -8.51 1.37
N MET A 52 11.72 -9.15 2.03
CA MET A 52 11.90 -10.52 2.52
C MET A 52 11.97 -11.51 1.37
N ASP A 53 12.76 -12.56 1.50
CA ASP A 53 12.87 -13.64 0.54
C ASP A 53 11.66 -14.59 0.65
N PRO A 54 10.75 -14.63 -0.33
CA PRO A 54 9.53 -15.44 -0.25
C PRO A 54 9.80 -16.96 -0.22
N VAL A 55 10.91 -17.43 -0.77
CA VAL A 55 11.28 -18.86 -0.76
C VAL A 55 11.71 -19.29 0.65
N SER A 56 12.37 -18.41 1.38
CA SER A 56 12.91 -18.72 2.70
C SER A 56 11.84 -19.07 3.73
N TYR A 57 10.60 -18.62 3.58
CA TYR A 57 9.49 -19.03 4.45
C TYR A 57 9.18 -20.53 4.43
N PHE A 58 9.61 -21.21 3.37
CA PHE A 58 9.36 -22.64 3.17
C PHE A 58 10.59 -23.50 3.44
N THR A 59 11.78 -22.90 3.42
CA THR A 59 13.05 -23.64 3.44
C THR A 59 13.87 -23.39 4.69
N GLU A 60 13.60 -22.30 5.40
CA GLU A 60 14.38 -21.87 6.56
C GLU A 60 13.54 -21.89 7.84
N PRO A 61 14.15 -22.04 9.02
CA PRO A 61 13.44 -21.95 10.30
C PRO A 61 12.76 -20.60 10.52
N GLU A 62 13.38 -19.50 10.01
CA GLU A 62 12.85 -18.15 10.00
C GLU A 62 13.09 -17.51 8.64
N PRO A 63 12.19 -16.64 8.16
CA PRO A 63 12.33 -16.00 6.87
C PRO A 63 13.55 -15.07 6.83
N LEU A 64 14.24 -15.09 5.70
CA LEU A 64 15.47 -14.34 5.49
C LEU A 64 15.19 -13.01 4.78
N GLN A 65 16.00 -12.00 5.09
CA GLN A 65 16.04 -10.77 4.32
C GLN A 65 16.69 -11.04 2.95
N GLY A 66 16.03 -10.63 1.88
CA GLY A 66 16.58 -10.64 0.53
C GLY A 66 17.61 -9.54 0.31
N ARG A 67 18.37 -9.66 -0.77
CA ARG A 67 19.43 -8.75 -1.19
C ARG A 67 19.17 -8.28 -2.62
N ALA A 68 19.47 -7.03 -2.91
CA ALA A 68 19.33 -6.46 -4.25
C ALA A 68 20.20 -7.17 -5.30
N ASP A 69 21.32 -7.79 -4.90
CA ASP A 69 22.17 -8.60 -5.80
C ASP A 69 21.40 -9.79 -6.42
N PHE A 70 20.36 -10.26 -5.74
CA PHE A 70 19.53 -11.39 -6.16
C PHE A 70 18.09 -10.92 -6.36
N GLU A 71 17.88 -10.01 -7.31
CA GLU A 71 16.57 -9.47 -7.65
C GLU A 71 15.93 -10.24 -8.81
N PHE A 72 14.60 -10.30 -8.80
CA PHE A 72 13.78 -10.71 -9.92
C PHE A 72 12.49 -9.89 -9.96
N ILE A 73 12.13 -9.36 -11.13
CA ILE A 73 10.87 -8.63 -11.32
C ILE A 73 9.76 -9.61 -11.67
N TRP A 74 8.71 -9.64 -10.85
CA TRP A 74 7.51 -10.44 -11.10
C TRP A 74 6.25 -9.62 -10.80
N GLN A 75 5.28 -9.62 -11.72
CA GLN A 75 4.08 -8.78 -11.68
C GLN A 75 4.39 -7.29 -11.45
N ASN A 76 5.37 -6.76 -12.17
CA ASN A 76 5.89 -5.38 -12.08
C ASN A 76 6.50 -4.98 -10.74
N VAL A 77 6.70 -5.92 -9.82
CA VAL A 77 7.31 -5.70 -8.51
C VAL A 77 8.70 -6.32 -8.48
N PRO A 78 9.74 -5.60 -8.01
CA PRO A 78 11.02 -6.20 -7.70
C PRO A 78 10.91 -7.07 -6.43
N TRP A 79 11.40 -8.29 -6.51
CA TRP A 79 11.49 -9.24 -5.40
C TRP A 79 12.95 -9.51 -5.10
N HIS A 80 13.31 -9.49 -3.83
CA HIS A 80 14.66 -9.76 -3.36
C HIS A 80 14.76 -11.15 -2.75
N PHE A 81 15.90 -11.81 -2.96
CA PHE A 81 16.16 -13.16 -2.47
C PHE A 81 17.46 -13.18 -1.64
N ALA A 82 17.55 -14.07 -0.68
CA ALA A 82 18.75 -14.23 0.14
C ALA A 82 19.91 -14.83 -0.68
N THR A 83 19.57 -15.68 -1.66
CA THR A 83 20.53 -16.39 -2.51
C THR A 83 20.09 -16.40 -3.99
N ALA A 84 21.06 -16.64 -4.90
CA ALA A 84 20.74 -16.86 -6.31
C ALA A 84 19.87 -18.11 -6.50
N ALA A 85 20.07 -19.14 -5.68
CA ALA A 85 19.29 -20.39 -5.73
C ALA A 85 17.81 -20.12 -5.43
N ASN A 86 17.50 -19.36 -4.36
CA ASN A 86 16.12 -19.00 -4.01
C ASN A 86 15.47 -18.17 -5.12
N ARG A 87 16.19 -17.20 -5.70
CA ARG A 87 15.71 -16.46 -6.86
C ARG A 87 15.33 -17.37 -8.01
N ASP A 88 16.17 -18.34 -8.34
CA ASP A 88 15.94 -19.22 -9.47
C ASP A 88 14.82 -20.25 -9.19
N ILE A 89 14.66 -20.67 -7.93
CA ILE A 89 13.49 -21.44 -7.46
C ILE A 89 12.20 -20.64 -7.65
N PHE A 90 12.19 -19.38 -7.20
CA PHE A 90 11.01 -18.51 -7.34
C PHE A 90 10.64 -18.30 -8.81
N LYS A 91 11.62 -18.05 -9.69
CA LYS A 91 11.39 -17.91 -11.13
C LYS A 91 10.69 -19.13 -11.74
N GLY A 92 11.01 -20.33 -11.26
CA GLY A 92 10.42 -21.58 -11.74
C GLY A 92 8.97 -21.79 -11.28
N ALA A 93 8.58 -21.22 -10.14
CA ALA A 93 7.26 -21.45 -9.54
C ALA A 93 6.80 -20.27 -8.64
N PRO A 94 6.66 -19.05 -9.19
CA PRO A 94 6.33 -17.89 -8.37
C PRO A 94 4.99 -18.02 -7.65
N ASP A 95 4.00 -18.65 -8.24
CA ASP A 95 2.66 -18.83 -7.64
C ASP A 95 2.67 -19.74 -6.40
N ILE A 96 3.72 -20.56 -6.21
CA ILE A 96 3.88 -21.38 -5.01
C ILE A 96 4.47 -20.55 -3.87
N TYR A 97 5.48 -19.75 -4.16
CA TYR A 97 6.27 -19.06 -3.16
C TYR A 97 5.77 -17.65 -2.84
N ALA A 98 5.09 -17.00 -3.79
CA ALA A 98 4.49 -15.70 -3.51
C ALA A 98 3.42 -15.80 -2.40
N PRO A 99 3.35 -14.79 -1.52
CA PRO A 99 2.32 -14.79 -0.48
C PRO A 99 0.93 -14.70 -1.09
N GLN A 100 -0.03 -15.34 -0.45
CA GLN A 100 -1.43 -15.27 -0.83
C GLN A 100 -1.93 -13.82 -0.72
N PHE A 101 -2.88 -13.46 -1.55
CA PHE A 101 -3.52 -12.13 -1.56
C PHE A 101 -2.52 -10.98 -1.78
N GLY A 102 -1.49 -11.20 -2.60
CA GLY A 102 -0.45 -10.20 -2.84
C GLY A 102 0.36 -9.81 -1.59
N GLY A 103 0.29 -10.59 -0.53
CA GLY A 103 0.93 -10.28 0.75
C GLY A 103 0.08 -9.44 1.70
N HIS A 104 -1.17 -9.14 1.36
CA HIS A 104 -2.10 -8.49 2.28
C HIS A 104 -2.47 -9.40 3.45
N GLY A 105 -2.88 -8.79 4.57
CA GLY A 105 -3.21 -9.51 5.80
C GLY A 105 -4.34 -10.52 5.61
N ALA A 106 -4.04 -11.84 5.67
CA ALA A 106 -4.98 -12.91 5.35
C ALA A 106 -6.25 -12.89 6.21
N MET A 107 -6.14 -12.55 7.50
CA MET A 107 -7.32 -12.50 8.37
C MET A 107 -8.20 -11.26 8.14
N ALA A 108 -7.61 -10.16 7.69
CA ALA A 108 -8.36 -9.00 7.21
C ALA A 108 -9.13 -9.36 5.94
N MET A 109 -8.45 -10.04 5.02
CA MET A 109 -9.05 -10.53 3.78
C MET A 109 -10.21 -11.48 4.06
N ALA A 110 -10.06 -12.41 5.00
CA ALA A 110 -11.14 -13.31 5.42
C ALA A 110 -12.39 -12.56 5.97
N ARG A 111 -12.17 -11.37 6.54
CA ARG A 111 -13.22 -10.48 7.06
C ARG A 111 -13.79 -9.50 6.01
N GLY A 112 -13.32 -9.55 4.77
CA GLY A 112 -13.84 -8.75 3.66
C GLY A 112 -13.22 -7.35 3.53
N TYR A 113 -12.01 -7.12 4.01
CA TYR A 113 -11.28 -5.87 3.79
C TYR A 113 -9.79 -6.09 3.56
N VAL A 114 -9.17 -5.15 2.86
CA VAL A 114 -7.72 -5.14 2.59
C VAL A 114 -6.99 -4.45 3.72
N SER A 115 -5.91 -5.05 4.20
CA SER A 115 -4.98 -4.41 5.13
C SER A 115 -3.55 -4.78 4.76
N ASP A 116 -2.63 -3.93 5.13
CA ASP A 116 -1.20 -4.26 5.08
C ASP A 116 -0.88 -5.44 6.00
N SER A 117 0.33 -5.99 5.87
CA SER A 117 0.82 -7.09 6.70
C SER A 117 2.20 -6.78 7.26
N ASN A 118 2.59 -7.53 8.28
CA ASN A 118 3.95 -7.61 8.77
C ASN A 118 4.57 -8.91 8.28
N PRO A 119 5.59 -8.88 7.41
CA PRO A 119 6.19 -10.09 6.86
C PRO A 119 6.78 -11.05 7.90
N SER A 120 7.09 -10.56 9.11
CA SER A 120 7.55 -11.42 10.21
C SER A 120 6.42 -12.21 10.90
N ILE A 121 5.16 -11.91 10.57
CA ILE A 121 3.99 -12.58 11.16
C ILE A 121 3.29 -13.38 10.06
N TYR A 122 3.56 -14.68 10.03
CA TYR A 122 3.16 -15.53 8.93
C TYR A 122 2.72 -16.92 9.38
N VAL A 123 2.10 -17.65 8.47
CA VAL A 123 1.84 -19.09 8.53
C VAL A 123 2.02 -19.67 7.12
N VAL A 124 2.75 -20.78 7.02
CA VAL A 124 2.70 -21.64 5.84
C VAL A 124 1.67 -22.74 6.10
N PHE A 125 0.57 -22.71 5.38
CA PHE A 125 -0.52 -23.67 5.50
C PHE A 125 -0.86 -24.26 4.14
N LYS A 126 -0.87 -25.60 4.04
CA LYS A 126 -1.09 -26.32 2.79
C LYS A 126 -0.19 -25.81 1.63
N GLN A 127 1.09 -25.61 1.93
CA GLN A 127 2.10 -25.08 0.99
C GLN A 127 1.76 -23.71 0.40
N ARG A 128 1.03 -22.88 1.14
CA ARG A 128 0.73 -21.50 0.79
C ARG A 128 1.18 -20.58 1.91
N LEU A 129 1.79 -19.46 1.57
CA LEU A 129 2.26 -18.44 2.50
C LEU A 129 1.15 -17.42 2.79
N TYR A 130 0.78 -17.29 4.05
CA TYR A 130 -0.18 -16.29 4.54
C TYR A 130 0.53 -15.32 5.46
N LEU A 131 0.39 -14.03 5.20
CA LEU A 131 0.93 -12.95 6.03
C LEU A 131 -0.18 -12.31 6.86
N PHE A 132 0.19 -11.71 8.00
CA PHE A 132 -0.77 -11.11 8.93
C PHE A 132 -0.29 -9.74 9.41
N TYR A 133 -1.24 -8.85 9.70
CA TYR A 133 -0.95 -7.54 10.30
C TYR A 133 -0.44 -7.67 11.75
N SER A 134 -0.99 -8.62 12.52
CA SER A 134 -0.67 -8.79 13.94
C SER A 134 -0.66 -10.26 14.36
N ALA A 135 0.01 -10.56 15.48
CA ALA A 135 0.00 -11.89 16.08
C ALA A 135 -1.43 -12.37 16.41
N ALA A 136 -2.29 -11.48 16.89
CA ALA A 136 -3.69 -11.83 17.16
C ALA A 136 -4.45 -12.27 15.91
N ASN A 137 -4.18 -11.66 14.75
CA ASN A 137 -4.76 -12.09 13.47
C ASN A 137 -4.20 -13.45 13.04
N ARG A 138 -2.92 -13.73 13.25
CA ARG A 138 -2.33 -15.05 13.00
C ARG A 138 -2.99 -16.12 13.88
N GLU A 139 -3.13 -15.87 15.16
CA GLU A 139 -3.78 -16.82 16.09
C GLU A 139 -5.24 -17.09 15.69
N ALA A 140 -5.98 -16.04 15.32
CA ALA A 140 -7.36 -16.19 14.83
C ALA A 140 -7.44 -17.06 13.56
N PHE A 141 -6.47 -16.93 12.65
CA PHE A 141 -6.38 -17.77 11.45
C PHE A 141 -6.12 -19.23 11.82
N VAL A 142 -5.18 -19.49 12.74
CA VAL A 142 -4.76 -20.84 13.13
C VAL A 142 -5.88 -21.62 13.82
N LEU A 143 -6.86 -20.95 14.46
CA LEU A 143 -8.03 -21.59 15.05
C LEU A 143 -8.92 -22.31 14.03
N ALA A 144 -9.03 -21.78 12.79
CA ALA A 144 -9.85 -22.37 11.74
C ALA A 144 -9.26 -22.04 10.35
N PRO A 145 -8.07 -22.56 10.01
CA PRO A 145 -7.31 -22.10 8.85
C PRO A 145 -8.00 -22.40 7.52
N ASP A 146 -8.69 -23.52 7.39
CA ASP A 146 -9.43 -23.85 6.17
C ASP A 146 -10.58 -22.87 5.92
N ALA A 147 -11.38 -22.60 6.95
CA ALA A 147 -12.50 -21.65 6.82
C ALA A 147 -12.02 -20.22 6.54
N ALA A 148 -10.95 -19.79 7.22
CA ALA A 148 -10.37 -18.48 7.01
C ALA A 148 -9.76 -18.33 5.60
N ALA A 149 -9.05 -19.34 5.11
CA ALA A 149 -8.47 -19.32 3.76
C ALA A 149 -9.58 -19.27 2.68
N ILE A 150 -10.62 -20.09 2.79
CA ILE A 150 -11.75 -20.09 1.85
C ILE A 150 -12.45 -18.71 1.83
N ALA A 151 -12.73 -18.14 2.99
CA ALA A 151 -13.34 -16.82 3.08
C ALA A 151 -12.45 -15.73 2.48
N ALA A 152 -11.14 -15.79 2.74
CA ALA A 152 -10.17 -14.86 2.19
C ALA A 152 -10.08 -14.98 0.65
N GLU A 153 -10.05 -16.18 0.10
CA GLU A 153 -10.05 -16.41 -1.36
C GLU A 153 -11.30 -15.83 -2.04
N ALA A 154 -12.48 -16.06 -1.45
CA ALA A 154 -13.75 -15.53 -1.96
C ALA A 154 -13.76 -13.99 -1.99
N ASN A 155 -13.28 -13.35 -0.91
CA ASN A 155 -13.19 -11.90 -0.82
C ASN A 155 -12.10 -11.33 -1.74
N TRP A 156 -10.95 -12.01 -1.87
CA TRP A 156 -9.88 -11.61 -2.78
C TRP A 156 -10.32 -11.55 -4.23
N ALA A 157 -11.11 -12.52 -4.67
CA ALA A 157 -11.66 -12.57 -6.04
C ALA A 157 -12.52 -11.33 -6.39
N VAL A 158 -13.02 -10.62 -5.39
CA VAL A 158 -13.80 -9.37 -5.55
C VAL A 158 -12.90 -8.16 -5.34
N LEU A 159 -12.25 -8.08 -4.18
CA LEU A 159 -11.52 -6.89 -3.73
C LEU A 159 -10.27 -6.60 -4.58
N SER A 160 -9.60 -7.62 -5.11
CA SER A 160 -8.41 -7.43 -5.95
C SER A 160 -8.66 -6.64 -7.23
N LYS A 161 -9.91 -6.61 -7.71
CA LYS A 161 -10.30 -5.88 -8.93
C LYS A 161 -10.23 -4.36 -8.78
N ASP A 162 -10.35 -3.88 -7.56
CA ASP A 162 -10.32 -2.46 -7.22
C ASP A 162 -8.93 -1.98 -6.76
N LEU A 163 -7.95 -2.89 -6.69
CA LEU A 163 -6.58 -2.57 -6.31
C LEU A 163 -5.78 -2.10 -7.52
N SER A 164 -4.88 -1.15 -7.28
CA SER A 164 -3.98 -0.67 -8.32
C SER A 164 -2.91 -1.69 -8.65
N ILE A 165 -2.57 -1.81 -9.94
CA ILE A 165 -1.41 -2.57 -10.39
C ILE A 165 -0.15 -1.79 -9.96
N ASN A 166 0.83 -2.49 -9.43
CA ASN A 166 2.12 -1.94 -9.01
C ASN A 166 2.94 -1.42 -10.21
#